data_2076f947e725a8b8869f2970475f3d16
#
_entry.id   2076f947e725a8b8869f2970475f3d16
#
_cell.length_a   1.000
_cell.length_b   1.000
_cell.length_c   1.000
_cell.angle_alpha   90.00
_cell.angle_beta   90.00
_cell.angle_gamma   90.00
#
_symmetry.space_group_name_H-M   'P 1'
#
loop_
_entity.id
_entity.type
_entity.pdbx_description
1 polymer ?
#
loop_
_entity_poly.entity_id
_entity_poly.type
_entity_poly.pdbx_seq_one_letter_code
_entity_poly.pdbx_strand_id
1 'polypeptide(L)' 'MPDQKSLEYFRRREQAERDAAKQAASEEARRAHEELAENYAELLRRGN' A
#
# COMPACT_ATOMS: atom_id res chain seq x y z
N MET A 1 13.84 11.32 -8.19
CA MET A 1 13.95 10.45 -7.01
C MET A 1 12.92 10.84 -5.98
N PRO A 2 12.22 9.89 -5.40
CA PRO A 2 11.33 10.21 -4.30
C PRO A 2 12.17 10.62 -3.09
N ASP A 3 11.70 11.63 -2.38
CA ASP A 3 12.39 12.06 -1.17
C ASP A 3 11.89 11.21 0.01
N GLN A 4 12.46 11.46 1.19
CA GLN A 4 12.10 10.68 2.37
C GLN A 4 10.64 10.83 2.75
N LYS A 5 10.07 12.01 2.54
CA LYS A 5 8.66 12.22 2.85
C LYS A 5 7.75 11.39 1.96
N SER A 6 8.11 11.28 0.68
CA SER A 6 7.35 10.44 -0.25
C SER A 6 7.42 8.98 0.15
N LEU A 7 8.59 8.50 0.56
CA LEU A 7 8.75 7.13 1.01
C LEU A 7 7.94 6.85 2.27
N GLU A 8 7.92 7.79 3.21
CA GLU A 8 7.12 7.67 4.42
C GLU A 8 5.64 7.62 4.09
N TYR A 9 5.22 8.46 3.14
CA TYR A 9 3.83 8.46 2.68
C TYR A 9 3.46 7.10 2.09
N PHE A 10 4.31 6.55 1.23
CA PHE A 10 4.02 5.26 0.60
C PHE A 10 3.96 4.14 1.62
N ARG A 11 4.85 4.14 2.63
CA ARG A 11 4.79 3.16 3.70
C ARG A 11 3.49 3.23 4.46
N ARG A 12 3.08 4.43 4.78
CA ARG A 12 1.84 4.66 5.52
C ARG A 12 0.65 4.18 4.71
N ARG A 13 0.65 4.49 3.42
CA ARG A 13 -0.43 4.06 2.54
C ARG A 13 -0.45 2.55 2.37
N GLU A 14 0.71 1.94 2.23
CA GLU A 14 0.78 0.48 2.12
C GLU A 14 0.16 -0.16 3.35
N GLN A 15 0.54 0.30 4.53
CA GLN A 15 0.01 -0.25 5.77
C GLN A 15 -1.50 -0.03 5.86
N ALA A 16 -1.96 1.15 5.49
CA ALA A 16 -3.39 1.46 5.52
C ALA A 16 -4.18 0.52 4.61
N GLU A 17 -3.65 0.24 3.41
CA GLU A 17 -4.34 -0.65 2.49
C GLU A 17 -4.32 -2.09 2.98
N ARG A 18 -3.24 -2.53 3.61
CA ARG A 18 -3.20 -3.88 4.18
C ARG A 18 -4.19 -4.03 5.32
N ASP A 19 -4.31 -3.01 6.16
CA ASP A 19 -5.29 -3.03 7.24
C ASP A 19 -6.72 -3.02 6.69
N ALA A 20 -6.96 -2.22 5.66
CA ALA A 20 -8.27 -2.18 5.01
C ALA A 20 -8.61 -3.54 4.39
N ALA A 21 -7.62 -4.22 3.83
CA ALA A 21 -7.83 -5.56 3.28
C ALA A 21 -8.29 -6.53 4.35
N LYS A 22 -7.68 -6.46 5.54
CA LYS A 22 -8.05 -7.34 6.65
C LYS A 22 -9.48 -7.11 7.11
N GLN A 23 -9.97 -5.89 6.97
CA GLN A 23 -11.30 -5.52 7.44
C GLN A 23 -12.33 -5.48 6.33
N ALA A 24 -11.94 -5.84 5.13
CA ALA A 24 -12.83 -5.77 3.98
C ALA A 24 -13.99 -6.74 4.15
N ALA A 25 -15.18 -6.27 3.77
CA ALA A 25 -16.40 -7.06 3.93
C ALA A 25 -16.58 -8.10 2.81
N SER A 26 -15.83 -8.00 1.74
CA SER A 26 -15.95 -8.94 0.62
C SER A 26 -14.57 -9.31 0.09
N GLU A 27 -14.52 -10.43 -0.59
CA GLU A 27 -13.31 -10.91 -1.24
C GLU A 27 -12.82 -9.92 -2.27
N GLU A 28 -13.75 -9.36 -3.02
CA GLU A 28 -13.44 -8.40 -4.06
C GLU A 28 -12.80 -7.14 -3.48
N ALA A 29 -13.38 -6.62 -2.40
CA ALA A 29 -12.82 -5.44 -1.74
C ALA A 29 -11.44 -5.75 -1.15
N ARG A 30 -11.29 -6.93 -0.57
CA ARG A 30 -10.01 -7.33 0.00
C ARG A 30 -8.93 -7.36 -1.07
N ARG A 31 -9.24 -7.93 -2.22
CA ARG A 31 -8.28 -8.00 -3.32
C ARG A 31 -7.89 -6.62 -3.82
N ALA A 32 -8.86 -5.71 -3.90
CA ALA A 32 -8.59 -4.36 -4.35
C ALA A 32 -7.60 -3.67 -3.42
N HIS A 33 -7.80 -3.82 -2.10
CA HIS A 33 -6.90 -3.21 -1.13
C HIS A 33 -5.52 -3.87 -1.14
N GLU A 34 -5.47 -5.19 -1.30
CA GLU A 34 -4.19 -5.89 -1.39
C GLU A 34 -3.40 -5.46 -2.62
N GLU A 35 -4.08 -5.25 -3.72
CA GLU A 35 -3.45 -4.79 -4.94
C GLU A 35 -2.87 -3.39 -4.78
N LEU A 36 -3.61 -2.50 -4.13
CA LEU A 36 -3.12 -1.17 -3.82
C LEU A 36 -1.90 -1.23 -2.92
N ALA A 37 -1.95 -2.10 -1.91
CA ALA A 37 -0.82 -2.28 -1.00
C ALA A 37 0.42 -2.74 -1.77
N GLU A 38 0.25 -3.67 -2.69
CA GLU A 38 1.36 -4.15 -3.52
C GLU A 38 1.93 -3.05 -4.40
N ASN A 39 1.08 -2.18 -4.91
CA ASN A 39 1.53 -1.05 -5.72
C ASN A 39 2.41 -0.12 -4.90
N TYR A 40 2.00 0.17 -3.67
CA TYR A 40 2.83 1.01 -2.79
C TYR A 40 4.13 0.32 -2.42
N ALA A 41 4.08 -0.99 -2.17
CA ALA A 41 5.30 -1.75 -1.88
C ALA A 41 6.28 -1.69 -3.05
N GLU A 42 5.77 -1.76 -4.27
CA GLU A 42 6.59 -1.66 -5.47
C GLU A 42 7.25 -0.29 -5.57
N LEU A 43 6.49 0.76 -5.30
CA LEU A 43 7.03 2.12 -5.29
C LEU A 43 8.15 2.27 -4.27
N LEU A 44 7.97 1.64 -3.10
CA LEU A 44 8.99 1.68 -2.05
C LEU A 44 10.27 0.97 -2.50
N ARG A 45 10.14 -0.17 -3.16
CA ARG A 45 11.30 -0.88 -3.66
C ARG A 45 12.06 -0.08 -4.70
N ARG A 46 11.33 0.60 -5.58
CA ARG A 46 11.94 1.43 -6.60
C ARG A 46 12.62 2.67 -6.04
N GLY A 47 12.12 3.16 -4.90
CA GLY A 47 12.67 4.32 -4.26
C GLY A 47 14.03 4.08 -3.62
N ASN A 48 14.40 2.83 -3.48
CA ASN A 48 15.69 2.48 -2.95
C ASN A 48 16.66 2.19 -4.09
#